data_cd4ecb2de9d3926589d2ee6d4ef722bc
#
_entry.id   cd4ecb2de9d3926589d2ee6d4ef722bc
#
_cell.length_a   1.000
_cell.length_b   1.000
_cell.length_c   1.000
_cell.angle_alpha   90.00
_cell.angle_beta   90.00
_cell.angle_gamma   90.00
#
_symmetry.space_group_name_H-M   'P 1'
#
loop_
_entity.id
_entity.type
_entity.pdbx_description
1 polymer ?
#
loop_
_entity_poly.entity_id
_entity_poly.type
_entity_poly.pdbx_seq_one_letter_code
_entity_poly.pdbx_strand_id
1 'polypeptide(L)'
;MRRHRLIVPSTAAAAFLLLAVPASAADATPGAPGAGDSYYPEDGNGGYDVSHYDLRLKYQPKTDRLEGTATLLATPTQALSRFNLDFTLDVSEVLVGGRKAAFKHSGAHELEVTPAGPLEQGKPVSVVVRYSGTPSTVKIDGFTAWKRTPDGAVVAQEPQSAAWWFPSNDHPTDKATYDVSVSVPDDVQAISNGVLASQSSKLGWTRYNWRSTKPQASYLTTLAVGKFDITTGTTESGLPVVNAYSKDLGENLPSAKASIERTAEITDWASTVFGPYPFNAVGGYVPNVKSSYALETQTRPFYSPASFTSGGNQQIVVHELAHQWFGDSVSVKDWRDIWVNEGFATYAQWLWSEKEGEGTAQELAEYVYNSVPADNDFWKVKPGDPGANRQFDRAVYNRGAVALQALRNTVGDKTFFAILKQWTTENRYGNASVQDFVKFSEKASGKKLAPLFDTWLFQPSKPSTLPAPAGTAPAKAAKSLKAGVTAPKSWKKIQDAERAHRH
;
A
#
# COMPACT_ATOMS: atom_id res chain seq x y z
N MET A 1 -43.44 45.03 -75.44
CA MET A 1 -43.59 43.99 -74.42
C MET A 1 -42.35 43.04 -74.51
N ARG A 2 -41.38 43.20 -73.62
CA ARG A 2 -40.16 42.36 -73.55
C ARG A 2 -40.31 41.38 -72.39
N ARG A 3 -40.27 40.10 -72.68
CA ARG A 3 -40.26 39.04 -71.63
C ARG A 3 -38.86 38.79 -71.15
N HIS A 4 -38.56 39.07 -69.86
CA HIS A 4 -37.33 38.62 -69.25
C HIS A 4 -37.44 37.16 -68.81
N ARG A 5 -36.47 36.33 -69.22
CA ARG A 5 -36.28 34.97 -68.74
C ARG A 5 -35.31 35.01 -67.59
N LEU A 6 -35.77 34.53 -66.41
CA LEU A 6 -34.92 34.27 -65.26
C LEU A 6 -34.16 32.97 -65.49
N ILE A 7 -32.84 33.04 -65.43
CA ILE A 7 -31.96 31.85 -65.37
C ILE A 7 -31.72 31.55 -63.89
N VAL A 8 -32.09 30.34 -63.45
CA VAL A 8 -31.78 29.80 -62.11
C VAL A 8 -30.49 29.00 -62.20
N PRO A 9 -29.44 29.28 -61.38
CA PRO A 9 -28.28 28.43 -61.38
C PRO A 9 -28.52 27.20 -60.53
N SER A 10 -28.34 26.00 -61.08
CA SER A 10 -28.35 24.72 -60.39
C SER A 10 -27.02 24.54 -59.64
N THR A 11 -27.03 24.62 -58.32
CA THR A 11 -25.90 24.23 -57.46
C THR A 11 -25.89 22.70 -57.29
N ALA A 12 -24.95 22.04 -57.89
CA ALA A 12 -24.65 20.63 -57.67
C ALA A 12 -23.97 20.47 -56.32
N ALA A 13 -24.67 19.91 -55.34
CA ALA A 13 -24.06 19.51 -54.05
C ALA A 13 -23.28 18.21 -54.25
N ALA A 14 -21.97 18.28 -54.24
CA ALA A 14 -21.10 17.11 -54.18
C ALA A 14 -21.16 16.52 -52.75
N ALA A 15 -21.85 15.37 -52.62
CA ALA A 15 -21.82 14.59 -51.38
C ALA A 15 -20.47 13.86 -51.29
N PHE A 16 -19.58 14.34 -50.40
CA PHE A 16 -18.41 13.59 -49.96
C PHE A 16 -18.88 12.43 -49.10
N LEU A 17 -18.92 11.21 -49.64
CA LEU A 17 -18.94 9.97 -48.85
C LEU A 17 -17.56 9.85 -48.17
N LEU A 18 -17.49 10.20 -46.89
CA LEU A 18 -16.42 9.77 -46.00
C LEU A 18 -16.53 8.25 -45.86
N LEU A 19 -15.76 7.52 -46.64
CA LEU A 19 -15.48 6.10 -46.40
C LEU A 19 -14.74 6.04 -45.05
N ALA A 20 -15.42 5.67 -43.97
CA ALA A 20 -14.78 5.27 -42.72
C ALA A 20 -13.90 4.05 -43.07
N VAL A 21 -12.61 4.27 -43.17
CA VAL A 21 -11.63 3.19 -43.19
C VAL A 21 -11.81 2.45 -41.88
N PRO A 22 -12.14 1.16 -41.87
CA PRO A 22 -12.15 0.42 -40.62
C PRO A 22 -10.75 0.53 -40.05
N ALA A 23 -10.62 1.05 -38.82
CA ALA A 23 -9.37 1.01 -38.10
C ALA A 23 -8.93 -0.46 -38.07
N SER A 24 -7.79 -0.78 -38.67
CA SER A 24 -7.21 -2.11 -38.65
C SER A 24 -7.15 -2.49 -37.15
N ALA A 25 -7.87 -3.55 -36.75
CA ALA A 25 -7.74 -4.08 -35.41
C ALA A 25 -6.25 -4.41 -35.25
N ALA A 26 -5.58 -3.74 -34.31
CA ALA A 26 -4.19 -4.06 -34.01
C ALA A 26 -4.11 -5.55 -33.69
N ASP A 27 -3.12 -6.26 -34.24
CA ASP A 27 -2.96 -7.69 -33.97
C ASP A 27 -2.85 -7.89 -32.45
N ALA A 28 -3.71 -8.71 -31.90
CA ALA A 28 -3.72 -8.99 -30.46
C ALA A 28 -2.44 -9.71 -30.05
N THR A 29 -1.76 -9.19 -29.04
CA THR A 29 -0.51 -9.72 -28.50
C THR A 29 -0.72 -10.25 -27.09
N PRO A 30 0.16 -11.14 -26.58
CA PRO A 30 0.15 -11.52 -25.17
C PRO A 30 0.43 -10.32 -24.28
N GLY A 31 -0.24 -10.26 -23.11
CA GLY A 31 0.16 -9.39 -22.01
C GLY A 31 1.52 -9.82 -21.44
N ALA A 32 2.23 -8.88 -20.84
CA ALA A 32 3.51 -9.17 -20.20
C ALA A 32 3.28 -9.95 -18.88
N PRO A 33 4.17 -10.91 -18.52
CA PRO A 33 4.08 -11.68 -17.28
C PRO A 33 4.71 -10.94 -16.08
N GLY A 34 4.71 -9.64 -16.07
CA GLY A 34 5.20 -8.79 -15.00
C GLY A 34 4.82 -7.33 -15.26
N ALA A 35 4.72 -6.55 -14.21
CA ALA A 35 4.45 -5.11 -14.29
C ALA A 35 5.70 -4.28 -14.66
N GLY A 36 6.88 -4.92 -14.71
CA GLY A 36 8.15 -4.27 -15.04
C GLY A 36 8.87 -3.69 -13.83
N ASP A 37 8.58 -4.17 -12.63
CA ASP A 37 9.30 -3.78 -11.41
C ASP A 37 10.76 -4.22 -11.45
N SER A 38 11.63 -3.37 -10.93
CA SER A 38 13.08 -3.62 -10.98
C SER A 38 13.57 -4.64 -9.96
N TYR A 39 12.86 -4.83 -8.85
CA TYR A 39 13.20 -5.77 -7.80
C TYR A 39 12.42 -7.07 -7.91
N TYR A 40 11.18 -6.99 -8.40
CA TYR A 40 10.24 -8.10 -8.54
C TYR A 40 9.70 -8.14 -9.97
N PRO A 41 10.53 -8.54 -10.96
CA PRO A 41 10.18 -8.46 -12.37
C PRO A 41 9.03 -9.37 -12.80
N GLU A 42 8.70 -10.37 -11.97
CA GLU A 42 7.61 -11.32 -12.21
C GLU A 42 6.32 -10.95 -11.46
N ASP A 43 6.32 -9.88 -10.64
CA ASP A 43 5.15 -9.44 -9.90
C ASP A 43 4.27 -8.54 -10.74
N GLY A 44 2.95 -8.71 -10.59
CA GLY A 44 1.95 -8.04 -11.40
C GLY A 44 1.99 -8.45 -12.86
N ASN A 45 1.17 -7.83 -13.68
CA ASN A 45 1.00 -8.23 -15.07
C ASN A 45 0.73 -7.03 -15.97
N GLY A 46 1.25 -7.06 -17.21
CA GLY A 46 1.02 -6.00 -18.19
C GLY A 46 -0.13 -6.31 -19.15
N GLY A 47 -0.64 -5.23 -19.76
CA GLY A 47 -1.61 -5.29 -20.85
C GLY A 47 -3.07 -5.09 -20.42
N TYR A 48 -3.35 -4.94 -19.14
CA TYR A 48 -4.69 -4.60 -18.62
C TYR A 48 -4.58 -3.84 -17.29
N ASP A 49 -5.68 -3.29 -16.83
CA ASP A 49 -5.88 -2.59 -15.57
C ASP A 49 -7.15 -3.11 -14.89
N VAL A 50 -7.12 -3.41 -13.59
CA VAL A 50 -8.28 -3.92 -12.85
C VAL A 50 -8.91 -2.81 -12.02
N SER A 51 -10.18 -2.54 -12.26
CA SER A 51 -10.92 -1.51 -11.53
C SER A 51 -11.64 -2.04 -10.28
N HIS A 52 -11.95 -3.34 -10.23
CA HIS A 52 -12.71 -3.92 -9.12
C HIS A 52 -12.48 -5.43 -8.97
N TYR A 53 -12.43 -5.90 -7.71
CA TYR A 53 -12.46 -7.30 -7.31
C TYR A 53 -13.72 -7.60 -6.48
N ASP A 54 -14.56 -8.58 -6.91
CA ASP A 54 -15.60 -9.21 -6.08
C ASP A 54 -15.09 -10.61 -5.67
N LEU A 55 -14.73 -10.78 -4.41
CA LEU A 55 -14.18 -12.00 -3.84
C LEU A 55 -15.25 -12.72 -3.01
N ARG A 56 -15.69 -13.90 -3.45
CA ARG A 56 -16.66 -14.75 -2.74
C ARG A 56 -15.95 -15.98 -2.22
N LEU A 57 -15.70 -16.01 -0.92
CA LEU A 57 -14.84 -16.97 -0.26
C LEU A 57 -15.63 -17.82 0.73
N LYS A 58 -15.15 -19.05 0.91
CA LYS A 58 -15.52 -19.92 2.02
C LYS A 58 -14.26 -20.52 2.60
N TYR A 59 -14.00 -20.27 3.88
CA TYR A 59 -12.82 -20.77 4.56
C TYR A 59 -13.19 -21.65 5.75
N GLN A 60 -12.56 -22.84 5.84
CA GLN A 60 -12.71 -23.77 6.93
C GLN A 60 -11.41 -23.85 7.73
N PRO A 61 -11.31 -23.20 8.91
CA PRO A 61 -10.09 -23.17 9.73
C PRO A 61 -9.54 -24.55 10.10
N LYS A 62 -10.42 -25.52 10.40
CA LYS A 62 -10.00 -26.88 10.82
C LYS A 62 -9.17 -27.61 9.77
N THR A 63 -9.45 -27.39 8.49
CA THR A 63 -8.81 -28.05 7.37
C THR A 63 -7.92 -27.13 6.55
N ASP A 64 -7.87 -25.85 6.89
CA ASP A 64 -7.23 -24.79 6.10
C ASP A 64 -7.72 -24.71 4.66
N ARG A 65 -8.93 -25.20 4.40
CA ARG A 65 -9.51 -25.23 3.06
C ARG A 65 -10.13 -23.89 2.72
N LEU A 66 -9.64 -23.28 1.66
CA LEU A 66 -10.21 -22.10 1.03
C LEU A 66 -10.86 -22.49 -0.30
N GLU A 67 -12.11 -22.09 -0.49
CA GLU A 67 -12.84 -22.16 -1.75
C GLU A 67 -13.20 -20.74 -2.16
N GLY A 68 -12.97 -20.37 -3.41
CA GLY A 68 -13.18 -19.00 -3.87
C GLY A 68 -13.75 -18.91 -5.26
N THR A 69 -14.49 -17.82 -5.48
CA THR A 69 -14.79 -17.28 -6.78
C THR A 69 -14.38 -15.82 -6.76
N ALA A 70 -13.41 -15.47 -7.58
CA ALA A 70 -13.01 -14.08 -7.81
C ALA A 70 -13.61 -13.60 -9.14
N THR A 71 -14.21 -12.42 -9.12
CA THR A 71 -14.64 -11.71 -10.33
C THR A 71 -13.85 -10.41 -10.42
N LEU A 72 -13.08 -10.26 -11.48
CA LEU A 72 -12.30 -9.07 -11.77
C LEU A 72 -12.99 -8.28 -12.89
N LEU A 73 -13.09 -6.97 -12.72
CA LEU A 73 -13.50 -6.06 -13.80
C LEU A 73 -12.23 -5.42 -14.36
N ALA A 74 -11.78 -5.91 -15.50
CA ALA A 74 -10.53 -5.49 -16.13
C ALA A 74 -10.77 -4.71 -17.42
N THR A 75 -9.87 -3.79 -17.73
CA THR A 75 -9.85 -3.07 -19.01
C THR A 75 -8.52 -3.32 -19.70
N PRO A 76 -8.48 -3.99 -20.86
CA PRO A 76 -7.25 -4.17 -21.62
C PRO A 76 -6.66 -2.82 -22.03
N THR A 77 -5.36 -2.62 -21.78
CA THR A 77 -4.61 -1.43 -22.20
C THR A 77 -3.99 -1.59 -23.58
N GLN A 78 -4.05 -2.80 -24.14
CA GLN A 78 -3.69 -3.19 -25.51
C GLN A 78 -4.65 -4.27 -26.01
N ALA A 79 -4.65 -4.59 -27.29
CA ALA A 79 -5.38 -5.76 -27.81
C ALA A 79 -4.68 -7.03 -27.30
N LEU A 80 -5.39 -7.89 -26.52
CA LEU A 80 -4.81 -9.04 -25.85
C LEU A 80 -5.26 -10.36 -26.48
N SER A 81 -4.29 -11.19 -26.85
CA SER A 81 -4.52 -12.61 -27.21
C SER A 81 -4.49 -13.53 -25.97
N ARG A 82 -3.77 -13.14 -24.94
CA ARG A 82 -3.57 -13.84 -23.67
C ARG A 82 -3.19 -12.80 -22.59
N PHE A 83 -3.51 -13.11 -21.34
CA PHE A 83 -3.07 -12.33 -20.16
C PHE A 83 -2.76 -13.27 -19.01
N ASN A 84 -2.10 -12.76 -18.00
CA ASN A 84 -1.74 -13.50 -16.80
C ASN A 84 -2.44 -12.88 -15.57
N LEU A 85 -2.52 -13.68 -14.50
CA LEU A 85 -2.90 -13.27 -13.16
C LEU A 85 -1.91 -13.90 -12.18
N ASP A 86 -1.50 -13.18 -11.15
CA ASP A 86 -0.73 -13.73 -10.04
C ASP A 86 -1.63 -14.62 -9.20
N PHE A 87 -1.38 -15.94 -9.20
CA PHE A 87 -2.21 -16.90 -8.46
C PHE A 87 -1.59 -18.28 -8.33
N THR A 88 -1.79 -18.92 -7.18
CA THR A 88 -1.12 -20.18 -6.82
C THR A 88 -2.04 -21.36 -6.53
N LEU A 89 -3.33 -21.14 -6.17
CA LEU A 89 -4.23 -22.23 -5.79
C LEU A 89 -4.82 -22.92 -7.01
N ASP A 90 -5.37 -24.15 -6.82
CA ASP A 90 -5.95 -24.96 -7.88
C ASP A 90 -7.18 -24.29 -8.53
N VAL A 91 -7.08 -24.00 -9.82
CA VAL A 91 -8.17 -23.40 -10.61
C VAL A 91 -9.00 -24.47 -11.26
N SER A 92 -10.33 -24.38 -11.11
CA SER A 92 -11.29 -25.31 -11.73
C SER A 92 -11.97 -24.73 -12.96
N GLU A 93 -12.12 -23.42 -13.05
CA GLU A 93 -12.76 -22.75 -14.19
C GLU A 93 -12.30 -21.30 -14.30
N VAL A 94 -12.12 -20.85 -15.55
CA VAL A 94 -11.94 -19.43 -15.90
C VAL A 94 -12.95 -19.05 -16.96
N LEU A 95 -13.70 -17.96 -16.73
CA LEU A 95 -14.59 -17.34 -17.70
C LEU A 95 -14.10 -15.93 -18.01
N VAL A 96 -14.04 -15.58 -19.29
CA VAL A 96 -13.70 -14.23 -19.75
C VAL A 96 -14.87 -13.71 -20.60
N GLY A 97 -15.49 -12.61 -20.17
CA GLY A 97 -16.71 -12.10 -20.81
C GLY A 97 -17.84 -13.14 -20.83
N GLY A 98 -17.96 -13.96 -19.78
CA GLY A 98 -18.95 -15.02 -19.65
C GLY A 98 -18.68 -16.29 -20.49
N ARG A 99 -17.56 -16.35 -21.24
CA ARG A 99 -17.16 -17.50 -22.07
C ARG A 99 -16.00 -18.24 -21.42
N LYS A 100 -15.99 -19.59 -21.51
CA LYS A 100 -14.86 -20.40 -21.01
C LYS A 100 -13.56 -20.00 -21.70
N ALA A 101 -12.52 -19.81 -20.90
CA ALA A 101 -11.16 -19.55 -21.35
C ALA A 101 -10.27 -20.76 -21.03
N ALA A 102 -9.26 -20.99 -21.85
CA ALA A 102 -8.20 -21.92 -21.52
C ALA A 102 -7.26 -21.27 -20.49
N PHE A 103 -6.70 -22.07 -19.59
CA PHE A 103 -5.77 -21.57 -18.58
C PHE A 103 -4.73 -22.65 -18.20
N LYS A 104 -3.61 -22.19 -17.66
CA LYS A 104 -2.59 -23.07 -17.07
C LYS A 104 -1.78 -22.28 -16.05
N HIS A 105 -1.28 -22.95 -15.02
CA HIS A 105 -0.26 -22.37 -14.16
C HIS A 105 1.11 -22.38 -14.86
N SER A 106 1.92 -21.34 -14.60
CA SER A 106 3.25 -21.14 -15.14
C SER A 106 4.14 -20.45 -14.08
N GLY A 107 5.44 -20.71 -14.08
CA GLY A 107 6.34 -20.10 -13.09
C GLY A 107 5.97 -20.42 -11.64
N ALA A 108 6.29 -19.54 -10.72
CA ALA A 108 6.04 -19.69 -9.29
C ALA A 108 4.59 -19.33 -8.89
N HIS A 109 3.98 -18.35 -9.57
CA HIS A 109 2.67 -17.80 -9.18
C HIS A 109 1.83 -17.29 -10.35
N GLU A 110 2.16 -17.62 -11.59
CA GLU A 110 1.43 -17.18 -12.77
C GLU A 110 0.27 -18.10 -13.15
N LEU A 111 -0.88 -17.52 -13.42
CA LEU A 111 -2.03 -18.14 -14.08
C LEU A 111 -2.20 -17.51 -15.46
N GLU A 112 -1.68 -18.18 -16.50
CA GLU A 112 -1.91 -17.78 -17.89
C GLU A 112 -3.37 -18.05 -18.30
N VAL A 113 -4.04 -17.06 -18.86
CA VAL A 113 -5.43 -17.14 -19.35
C VAL A 113 -5.49 -16.81 -20.83
N THR A 114 -6.02 -17.73 -21.63
CA THR A 114 -6.26 -17.55 -23.06
C THR A 114 -7.77 -17.44 -23.32
N PRO A 115 -8.30 -16.23 -23.58
CA PRO A 115 -9.72 -16.01 -23.89
C PRO A 115 -10.16 -16.76 -25.15
N ALA A 116 -11.46 -17.02 -25.30
CA ALA A 116 -12.02 -17.66 -26.49
C ALA A 116 -11.93 -16.81 -27.78
N GLY A 117 -11.45 -15.59 -27.67
CA GLY A 117 -11.13 -14.66 -28.76
C GLY A 117 -10.38 -13.46 -28.17
N PRO A 118 -9.71 -12.66 -29.02
CA PRO A 118 -8.95 -11.50 -28.58
C PRO A 118 -9.80 -10.51 -27.77
N LEU A 119 -9.17 -9.90 -26.74
CA LEU A 119 -9.76 -8.79 -25.99
C LEU A 119 -9.38 -7.47 -26.68
N GLU A 120 -10.37 -6.62 -26.88
CA GLU A 120 -10.15 -5.33 -27.53
C GLU A 120 -9.66 -4.29 -26.53
N GLN A 121 -8.64 -3.51 -26.92
CA GLN A 121 -8.12 -2.39 -26.12
C GLN A 121 -9.26 -1.44 -25.71
N GLY A 122 -9.26 -1.03 -24.44
CA GLY A 122 -10.21 -0.07 -23.86
C GLY A 122 -11.62 -0.61 -23.63
N LYS A 123 -11.92 -1.89 -23.97
CA LYS A 123 -13.23 -2.49 -23.72
C LYS A 123 -13.23 -3.29 -22.40
N PRO A 124 -13.96 -2.83 -21.36
CA PRO A 124 -14.04 -3.55 -20.09
C PRO A 124 -14.54 -4.98 -20.27
N VAL A 125 -13.95 -5.89 -19.53
CA VAL A 125 -14.28 -7.32 -19.53
C VAL A 125 -14.33 -7.87 -18.12
N SER A 126 -15.26 -8.78 -17.83
CA SER A 126 -15.26 -9.54 -16.58
C SER A 126 -14.42 -10.81 -16.73
N VAL A 127 -13.55 -11.06 -15.73
CA VAL A 127 -12.82 -12.32 -15.59
C VAL A 127 -13.32 -13.01 -14.33
N VAL A 128 -13.83 -14.23 -14.45
CA VAL A 128 -14.29 -15.02 -13.29
C VAL A 128 -13.40 -16.23 -13.15
N VAL A 129 -12.78 -16.37 -11.98
CA VAL A 129 -11.92 -17.52 -11.64
C VAL A 129 -12.53 -18.28 -10.46
N ARG A 130 -12.73 -19.60 -10.63
CA ARG A 130 -13.18 -20.51 -9.57
C ARG A 130 -12.00 -21.38 -9.13
N TYR A 131 -11.77 -21.42 -7.84
CA TYR A 131 -10.59 -22.07 -7.30
C TYR A 131 -10.81 -22.65 -5.92
N SER A 132 -9.85 -23.46 -5.49
CA SER A 132 -9.79 -23.94 -4.11
C SER A 132 -8.38 -24.43 -3.79
N GLY A 133 -8.06 -24.48 -2.50
CA GLY A 133 -6.76 -24.99 -2.08
C GLY A 133 -6.56 -24.92 -0.56
N THR A 134 -5.34 -25.15 -0.16
CA THR A 134 -4.85 -25.04 1.22
C THR A 134 -3.74 -24.00 1.25
N PRO A 135 -4.06 -22.72 1.46
CA PRO A 135 -3.12 -21.61 1.21
C PRO A 135 -1.82 -21.69 2.03
N SER A 136 -1.87 -22.20 3.28
CA SER A 136 -0.65 -22.29 4.11
C SER A 136 0.39 -23.29 3.60
N THR A 137 0.02 -24.16 2.66
CA THR A 137 0.96 -25.12 2.03
C THR A 137 1.73 -24.52 0.88
N VAL A 138 1.27 -23.37 0.37
CA VAL A 138 1.90 -22.68 -0.75
C VAL A 138 3.10 -21.86 -0.25
N LYS A 139 4.20 -21.97 -0.98
CA LYS A 139 5.41 -21.16 -0.75
C LYS A 139 5.90 -20.59 -2.07
N ILE A 140 6.16 -19.29 -2.09
CA ILE A 140 6.89 -18.60 -3.14
C ILE A 140 8.19 -18.12 -2.49
N ASP A 141 9.33 -18.43 -3.09
CA ASP A 141 10.67 -18.14 -2.58
C ASP A 141 10.91 -18.56 -1.11
N GLY A 142 10.26 -19.65 -0.70
CA GLY A 142 10.35 -20.18 0.66
C GLY A 142 9.42 -19.55 1.68
N PHE A 143 8.67 -18.51 1.33
CA PHE A 143 7.73 -17.79 2.20
C PHE A 143 6.28 -18.17 1.95
N THR A 144 5.42 -17.94 2.95
CA THR A 144 3.96 -17.98 2.80
C THR A 144 3.35 -16.72 3.38
N ALA A 145 2.51 -16.04 2.59
CA ALA A 145 1.73 -14.89 3.06
C ALA A 145 0.53 -15.34 3.92
N TRP A 146 0.04 -16.57 3.72
CA TRP A 146 -1.08 -17.12 4.46
C TRP A 146 -0.59 -17.83 5.72
N LYS A 147 -0.77 -17.19 6.87
CA LYS A 147 -0.29 -17.69 8.17
C LYS A 147 -1.44 -18.26 8.98
N ARG A 148 -1.32 -19.53 9.42
CA ARG A 148 -2.26 -20.16 10.29
C ARG A 148 -2.17 -19.60 11.71
N THR A 149 -3.34 -19.42 12.36
CA THR A 149 -3.48 -19.19 13.79
C THR A 149 -4.11 -20.42 14.47
N PRO A 150 -4.16 -20.52 15.81
CA PRO A 150 -4.81 -21.65 16.50
C PRO A 150 -6.29 -21.84 16.12
N ASP A 151 -6.99 -20.77 15.75
CA ASP A 151 -8.44 -20.75 15.50
C ASP A 151 -8.80 -20.27 14.08
N GLY A 152 -7.81 -19.95 13.24
CA GLY A 152 -8.06 -19.43 11.91
C GLY A 152 -6.81 -19.23 11.05
N ALA A 153 -6.76 -18.09 10.38
CA ALA A 153 -5.62 -17.68 9.57
C ALA A 153 -5.60 -16.16 9.39
N VAL A 154 -4.45 -15.63 8.97
CA VAL A 154 -4.28 -14.23 8.56
C VAL A 154 -3.43 -14.18 7.31
N VAL A 155 -3.76 -13.25 6.41
CA VAL A 155 -2.92 -12.88 5.27
C VAL A 155 -2.60 -11.40 5.35
N ALA A 156 -1.31 -11.11 5.49
CA ALA A 156 -0.73 -9.79 5.50
C ALA A 156 0.77 -9.94 5.23
N GLN A 157 1.25 -9.48 4.10
CA GLN A 157 2.63 -9.62 3.65
C GLN A 157 2.95 -8.55 2.62
N GLU A 158 4.17 -8.07 2.58
CA GLU A 158 4.76 -7.19 1.60
C GLU A 158 6.05 -7.84 1.05
N PRO A 159 6.37 -7.69 -0.24
CA PRO A 159 5.73 -6.84 -1.25
C PRO A 159 4.49 -7.46 -1.90
N GLN A 160 4.23 -8.75 -1.73
CA GLN A 160 3.13 -9.46 -2.38
C GLN A 160 2.40 -10.38 -1.40
N SER A 161 1.09 -10.52 -1.55
CA SER A 161 0.28 -11.39 -0.70
C SER A 161 -0.98 -11.94 -1.37
N ALA A 162 -1.46 -11.31 -2.42
CA ALA A 162 -2.75 -11.65 -3.02
C ALA A 162 -2.72 -13.03 -3.69
N ALA A 163 -1.64 -13.40 -4.36
CA ALA A 163 -1.50 -14.67 -5.09
C ALA A 163 -1.78 -15.93 -4.24
N TRP A 164 -1.68 -15.85 -2.91
CA TRP A 164 -1.97 -16.98 -2.00
C TRP A 164 -3.45 -17.24 -1.78
N TRP A 165 -4.34 -16.29 -2.09
CA TRP A 165 -5.75 -16.43 -1.72
C TRP A 165 -6.76 -15.91 -2.73
N PHE A 166 -6.36 -15.03 -3.66
CA PHE A 166 -7.18 -14.67 -4.82
C PHE A 166 -6.33 -14.29 -6.02
N PRO A 167 -6.79 -14.58 -7.26
CA PRO A 167 -6.08 -14.17 -8.47
C PRO A 167 -6.14 -12.66 -8.64
N SER A 168 -4.99 -12.06 -8.92
CA SER A 168 -4.83 -10.60 -8.98
C SER A 168 -3.82 -10.14 -10.03
N ASN A 169 -3.74 -8.86 -10.21
CA ASN A 169 -2.58 -8.15 -10.73
C ASN A 169 -1.82 -7.62 -9.52
N ASP A 170 -0.85 -8.42 -9.02
CA ASP A 170 -0.25 -8.22 -7.68
C ASP A 170 0.93 -7.25 -7.71
N HIS A 171 0.66 -5.99 -8.11
CA HIS A 171 1.63 -4.91 -8.09
C HIS A 171 0.98 -3.58 -7.63
N PRO A 172 1.67 -2.72 -6.87
CA PRO A 172 1.12 -1.44 -6.37
C PRO A 172 0.61 -0.47 -7.43
N THR A 173 0.99 -0.64 -8.68
CA THR A 173 0.54 0.22 -9.79
C THR A 173 -0.84 -0.13 -10.31
N ASP A 174 -1.38 -1.34 -10.03
CA ASP A 174 -2.75 -1.72 -10.36
C ASP A 174 -3.63 -1.66 -9.11
N LYS A 175 -4.30 -0.53 -8.91
CA LYS A 175 -5.16 -0.29 -7.75
C LYS A 175 -6.62 -0.44 -8.12
N ALA A 176 -7.35 -1.20 -7.30
CA ALA A 176 -8.76 -1.49 -7.51
C ALA A 176 -9.62 -1.21 -6.26
N THR A 177 -10.93 -1.27 -6.41
CA THR A 177 -11.87 -1.38 -5.29
C THR A 177 -12.18 -2.85 -4.98
N TYR A 178 -12.60 -3.15 -3.74
CA TYR A 178 -12.79 -4.53 -3.28
C TYR A 178 -14.13 -4.72 -2.58
N ASP A 179 -14.86 -5.77 -2.97
CA ASP A 179 -15.94 -6.40 -2.22
C ASP A 179 -15.46 -7.80 -1.76
N VAL A 180 -15.25 -7.99 -0.45
CA VAL A 180 -14.77 -9.25 0.14
C VAL A 180 -15.90 -9.90 0.92
N SER A 181 -16.49 -10.94 0.34
CA SER A 181 -17.58 -11.73 0.93
C SER A 181 -17.02 -13.08 1.39
N VAL A 182 -16.86 -13.29 2.70
CA VAL A 182 -16.27 -14.51 3.23
C VAL A 182 -17.24 -15.23 4.19
N SER A 183 -17.42 -16.52 3.98
CA SER A 183 -18.18 -17.40 4.88
C SER A 183 -17.20 -18.21 5.71
N VAL A 184 -17.41 -18.19 7.04
CA VAL A 184 -16.64 -18.96 8.03
C VAL A 184 -17.59 -19.65 8.99
N PRO A 185 -17.17 -20.70 9.75
CA PRO A 185 -17.99 -21.27 10.81
C PRO A 185 -18.43 -20.22 11.85
N ASP A 186 -19.59 -20.40 12.47
CA ASP A 186 -20.19 -19.41 13.39
C ASP A 186 -19.37 -19.13 14.66
N ASP A 187 -18.40 -19.98 14.98
CA ASP A 187 -17.52 -19.83 16.15
C ASP A 187 -16.31 -18.93 15.94
N VAL A 188 -16.12 -18.41 14.72
CA VAL A 188 -15.06 -17.45 14.35
C VAL A 188 -15.61 -16.25 13.58
N GLN A 189 -14.88 -15.15 13.60
CA GLN A 189 -15.17 -13.95 12.82
C GLN A 189 -14.19 -13.82 11.67
N ALA A 190 -14.58 -13.01 10.67
CA ALA A 190 -13.72 -12.64 9.55
C ALA A 190 -13.61 -11.11 9.45
N ILE A 191 -12.39 -10.61 9.47
CA ILE A 191 -12.01 -9.19 9.38
C ILE A 191 -11.30 -8.96 8.04
N SER A 192 -11.66 -7.87 7.34
CA SER A 192 -11.00 -7.43 6.10
C SER A 192 -10.97 -5.89 6.01
N ASN A 193 -10.55 -5.35 4.87
CA ASN A 193 -10.44 -3.91 4.61
C ASN A 193 -11.82 -3.21 4.53
N GLY A 194 -11.82 -1.91 4.73
CA GLY A 194 -12.98 -1.04 4.55
C GLY A 194 -14.06 -1.20 5.64
N VAL A 195 -15.31 -1.13 5.24
CA VAL A 195 -16.46 -1.20 6.14
C VAL A 195 -17.16 -2.56 6.06
N LEU A 196 -17.66 -3.06 7.18
CA LEU A 196 -18.55 -4.22 7.20
C LEU A 196 -19.93 -3.79 6.67
N ALA A 197 -20.22 -4.12 5.41
CA ALA A 197 -21.45 -3.74 4.75
C ALA A 197 -22.66 -4.58 5.23
N SER A 198 -22.43 -5.87 5.52
CA SER A 198 -23.46 -6.74 6.08
C SER A 198 -22.86 -8.02 6.66
N GLN A 199 -23.64 -8.66 7.55
CA GLN A 199 -23.34 -9.96 8.12
C GLN A 199 -24.62 -10.80 8.16
N SER A 200 -24.51 -12.10 7.88
CA SER A 200 -25.65 -13.02 7.95
C SER A 200 -25.20 -14.44 8.31
N SER A 201 -25.94 -15.09 9.19
CA SER A 201 -25.66 -16.46 9.64
C SER A 201 -26.71 -17.43 9.11
N LYS A 202 -26.27 -18.61 8.63
CA LYS A 202 -27.14 -19.68 8.14
C LYS A 202 -26.43 -21.03 8.25
N LEU A 203 -27.10 -22.01 8.86
CA LEU A 203 -26.68 -23.43 8.91
C LEU A 203 -25.25 -23.62 9.45
N GLY A 204 -24.89 -22.94 10.55
CA GLY A 204 -23.59 -23.07 11.21
C GLY A 204 -22.45 -22.27 10.54
N TRP A 205 -22.79 -21.39 9.61
CA TRP A 205 -21.86 -20.52 8.90
C TRP A 205 -22.30 -19.06 8.95
N THR A 206 -21.36 -18.17 9.20
CA THR A 206 -21.56 -16.72 9.12
C THR A 206 -20.82 -16.14 7.92
N ARG A 207 -21.52 -15.35 7.12
CA ARG A 207 -20.99 -14.60 6.01
C ARG A 207 -20.77 -13.16 6.41
N TYR A 208 -19.57 -12.67 6.21
CA TYR A 208 -19.15 -11.28 6.40
C TYR A 208 -18.93 -10.64 5.01
N ASN A 209 -19.53 -9.47 4.76
CA ASN A 209 -19.36 -8.73 3.52
C ASN A 209 -18.67 -7.42 3.83
N TRP A 210 -17.40 -7.32 3.48
CA TRP A 210 -16.56 -6.15 3.63
C TRP A 210 -16.45 -5.39 2.32
N ARG A 211 -16.37 -4.04 2.38
CA ARG A 211 -16.28 -3.19 1.20
C ARG A 211 -15.22 -2.11 1.34
N SER A 212 -14.22 -2.12 0.46
CA SER A 212 -13.23 -1.06 0.28
C SER A 212 -13.55 -0.31 -1.02
N THR A 213 -13.99 0.95 -0.91
CA THR A 213 -14.51 1.72 -2.04
C THR A 213 -13.51 2.69 -2.65
N LYS A 214 -12.28 2.72 -2.14
CA LYS A 214 -11.20 3.55 -2.65
C LYS A 214 -10.13 2.67 -3.27
N PRO A 215 -9.39 3.18 -4.28
CA PRO A 215 -8.30 2.44 -4.90
C PRO A 215 -7.33 1.89 -3.86
N GLN A 216 -7.00 0.62 -3.97
CA GLN A 216 -6.20 -0.17 -3.04
C GLN A 216 -5.31 -1.11 -3.83
N ALA A 217 -4.02 -1.14 -3.51
CA ALA A 217 -3.09 -2.13 -4.05
C ALA A 217 -3.42 -3.53 -3.53
N SER A 218 -3.15 -4.55 -4.31
CA SER A 218 -3.47 -5.94 -3.99
C SER A 218 -2.82 -6.43 -2.70
N TYR A 219 -1.54 -6.11 -2.44
CA TYR A 219 -0.82 -6.54 -1.24
C TYR A 219 -1.41 -5.95 0.07
N LEU A 220 -2.09 -4.80 -0.02
CA LEU A 220 -2.78 -4.17 1.12
C LEU A 220 -4.13 -4.81 1.46
N THR A 221 -4.56 -5.79 0.63
CA THR A 221 -5.82 -6.51 0.88
C THR A 221 -5.57 -7.62 1.88
N THR A 222 -6.30 -7.59 3.00
CA THR A 222 -6.12 -8.52 4.11
C THR A 222 -7.37 -9.32 4.42
N LEU A 223 -7.18 -10.50 4.98
CA LEU A 223 -8.22 -11.31 5.61
C LEU A 223 -7.66 -11.90 6.89
N ALA A 224 -8.36 -11.68 8.01
CA ALA A 224 -8.07 -12.34 9.26
C ALA A 224 -9.31 -13.11 9.73
N VAL A 225 -9.15 -14.40 9.98
CA VAL A 225 -10.18 -15.28 10.51
C VAL A 225 -9.75 -15.81 11.88
N GLY A 226 -10.62 -15.71 12.86
CA GLY A 226 -10.33 -16.15 14.24
C GLY A 226 -11.38 -15.68 15.23
N LYS A 227 -11.14 -15.89 16.53
CA LYS A 227 -11.99 -15.40 17.61
C LYS A 227 -11.47 -14.05 18.08
N PHE A 228 -12.22 -13.00 17.79
CA PHE A 228 -11.83 -11.62 18.10
C PHE A 228 -12.76 -10.98 19.14
N ASP A 229 -12.16 -10.13 19.99
CA ASP A 229 -12.85 -9.03 20.66
C ASP A 229 -12.79 -7.83 19.72
N ILE A 230 -13.96 -7.33 19.32
CA ILE A 230 -14.05 -6.21 18.37
C ILE A 230 -14.53 -4.98 19.13
N THR A 231 -13.79 -3.88 19.02
CA THR A 231 -14.23 -2.56 19.46
C THR A 231 -14.57 -1.70 18.27
N THR A 232 -15.57 -0.86 18.42
CA THR A 232 -16.01 0.07 17.37
C THR A 232 -16.13 1.49 17.91
N GLY A 233 -15.89 2.46 17.07
CA GLY A 233 -15.96 3.87 17.40
C GLY A 233 -16.06 4.74 16.15
N THR A 234 -15.80 6.02 16.32
CA THR A 234 -15.68 7.00 15.23
C THR A 234 -14.56 7.96 15.54
N THR A 235 -13.90 8.47 14.50
CA THR A 235 -12.99 9.63 14.61
C THR A 235 -13.80 10.91 14.82
N GLU A 236 -13.15 12.02 15.13
CA GLU A 236 -13.81 13.35 15.20
C GLU A 236 -14.40 13.73 13.83
N SER A 237 -13.75 13.33 12.74
CA SER A 237 -14.25 13.54 11.37
C SER A 237 -15.42 12.61 10.97
N GLY A 238 -15.85 11.69 11.85
CA GLY A 238 -16.97 10.78 11.62
C GLY A 238 -16.63 9.50 10.88
N LEU A 239 -15.35 9.17 10.70
CA LEU A 239 -14.94 7.90 10.08
C LEU A 239 -15.20 6.72 11.04
N PRO A 240 -15.77 5.61 10.56
CA PRO A 240 -15.94 4.40 11.39
C PRO A 240 -14.57 3.81 11.74
N VAL A 241 -14.41 3.50 13.03
CA VAL A 241 -13.23 2.81 13.58
C VAL A 241 -13.64 1.40 13.96
N VAL A 242 -12.84 0.40 13.53
CA VAL A 242 -13.00 -0.99 13.92
C VAL A 242 -11.65 -1.56 14.31
N ASN A 243 -11.49 -1.90 15.59
CA ASN A 243 -10.31 -2.60 16.10
C ASN A 243 -10.68 -4.03 16.48
N ALA A 244 -9.82 -4.99 16.15
CA ALA A 244 -10.07 -6.40 16.43
C ALA A 244 -8.85 -7.04 17.13
N TYR A 245 -9.09 -7.68 18.26
CA TYR A 245 -8.06 -8.32 19.07
C TYR A 245 -8.36 -9.80 19.20
N SER A 246 -7.40 -10.67 18.86
CA SER A 246 -7.58 -12.10 19.15
C SER A 246 -7.86 -12.32 20.64
N LYS A 247 -8.79 -13.19 20.98
CA LYS A 247 -9.10 -13.55 22.37
C LYS A 247 -7.94 -14.25 23.07
N ASP A 248 -7.00 -14.82 22.32
CA ASP A 248 -5.85 -15.57 22.82
C ASP A 248 -4.55 -14.75 22.84
N LEU A 249 -4.63 -13.42 22.98
CA LEU A 249 -3.44 -12.54 23.08
C LEU A 249 -2.77 -12.62 24.47
N GLY A 250 -3.45 -13.19 25.47
CA GLY A 250 -2.91 -13.34 26.83
C GLY A 250 -2.45 -12.00 27.43
N GLU A 251 -1.22 -11.98 27.94
CA GLU A 251 -0.62 -10.79 28.60
C GLU A 251 -0.40 -9.61 27.65
N ASN A 252 -0.39 -9.82 26.33
CA ASN A 252 -0.21 -8.74 25.36
C ASN A 252 -1.49 -7.92 25.12
N LEU A 253 -2.69 -8.44 25.48
CA LEU A 253 -3.96 -7.79 25.21
C LEU A 253 -4.09 -6.38 25.81
N PRO A 254 -3.73 -6.12 27.09
CA PRO A 254 -3.81 -4.78 27.66
C PRO A 254 -2.92 -3.77 26.93
N SER A 255 -1.69 -4.17 26.58
CA SER A 255 -0.72 -3.33 25.85
C SER A 255 -1.17 -3.04 24.42
N ALA A 256 -1.70 -4.04 23.72
CA ALA A 256 -2.27 -3.90 22.38
C ALA A 256 -3.44 -2.91 22.39
N LYS A 257 -4.40 -3.09 23.33
CA LYS A 257 -5.54 -2.16 23.47
C LYS A 257 -5.08 -0.75 23.81
N ALA A 258 -4.18 -0.58 24.79
CA ALA A 258 -3.64 0.74 25.16
C ALA A 258 -2.97 1.48 23.99
N SER A 259 -2.48 0.77 22.99
CA SER A 259 -1.87 1.34 21.80
C SER A 259 -2.90 1.63 20.71
N ILE A 260 -3.68 0.62 20.30
CA ILE A 260 -4.52 0.67 19.10
C ILE A 260 -5.83 1.43 19.35
N GLU A 261 -6.33 1.52 20.60
CA GLU A 261 -7.52 2.35 20.89
C GLU A 261 -7.27 3.85 20.68
N ARG A 262 -5.99 4.29 20.51
CA ARG A 262 -5.65 5.65 20.09
C ARG A 262 -5.73 5.87 18.56
N THR A 263 -6.15 4.88 17.78
CA THR A 263 -6.24 4.97 16.32
C THR A 263 -7.03 6.20 15.85
N ALA A 264 -8.19 6.49 16.47
CA ALA A 264 -9.01 7.67 16.13
C ALA A 264 -8.22 8.97 16.35
N GLU A 265 -7.65 9.16 17.53
CA GLU A 265 -6.85 10.34 17.88
C GLU A 265 -5.64 10.52 16.92
N ILE A 266 -4.91 9.44 16.65
CA ILE A 266 -3.75 9.47 15.77
C ILE A 266 -4.18 9.82 14.34
N THR A 267 -5.29 9.28 13.84
CA THR A 267 -5.81 9.56 12.51
C THR A 267 -6.25 11.03 12.37
N ASP A 268 -6.95 11.56 13.36
CA ASP A 268 -7.40 12.95 13.36
C ASP A 268 -6.19 13.91 13.44
N TRP A 269 -5.20 13.62 14.28
CA TRP A 269 -3.94 14.37 14.30
C TRP A 269 -3.21 14.30 12.95
N ALA A 270 -3.01 13.09 12.41
CA ALA A 270 -2.31 12.90 11.14
C ALA A 270 -3.01 13.65 9.98
N SER A 271 -4.34 13.71 10.02
CA SER A 271 -5.14 14.50 9.07
C SER A 271 -4.83 15.99 9.13
N THR A 272 -4.45 16.53 10.31
CA THR A 272 -4.02 17.93 10.42
C THR A 272 -2.63 18.17 9.84
N VAL A 273 -1.77 17.14 9.82
CA VAL A 273 -0.38 17.19 9.37
C VAL A 273 -0.24 16.86 7.88
N PHE A 274 -0.88 15.78 7.43
CA PHE A 274 -0.70 15.20 6.09
C PHE A 274 -1.85 15.51 5.12
N GLY A 275 -2.92 16.16 5.58
CA GLY A 275 -4.12 16.41 4.80
C GLY A 275 -5.23 15.40 5.08
N PRO A 276 -6.43 15.57 4.50
CA PRO A 276 -7.59 14.73 4.80
C PRO A 276 -7.30 13.23 4.66
N TYR A 277 -7.79 12.44 5.61
CA TYR A 277 -7.67 10.98 5.55
C TYR A 277 -8.24 10.44 4.23
N PRO A 278 -7.50 9.58 3.51
CA PRO A 278 -7.87 9.25 2.14
C PRO A 278 -9.01 8.21 2.02
N PHE A 279 -9.31 7.44 3.06
CA PHE A 279 -10.20 6.30 2.98
C PHE A 279 -11.51 6.48 3.77
N ASN A 280 -12.36 5.45 3.75
CA ASN A 280 -13.72 5.52 4.32
C ASN A 280 -13.87 4.76 5.64
N ALA A 281 -12.79 4.20 6.18
CA ALA A 281 -12.75 3.52 7.46
C ALA A 281 -11.32 3.55 8.00
N VAL A 282 -11.17 3.34 9.30
CA VAL A 282 -9.87 3.19 9.96
C VAL A 282 -9.98 2.16 11.08
N GLY A 283 -8.87 1.65 11.56
CA GLY A 283 -8.82 0.71 12.68
C GLY A 283 -7.48 0.00 12.77
N GLY A 284 -7.50 -1.19 13.34
CA GLY A 284 -6.34 -2.07 13.43
C GLY A 284 -6.74 -3.46 13.87
N TYR A 285 -5.90 -4.46 13.63
CA TYR A 285 -6.19 -5.79 14.16
C TYR A 285 -4.93 -6.53 14.62
N VAL A 286 -5.09 -7.33 15.67
CA VAL A 286 -4.02 -8.12 16.29
C VAL A 286 -4.48 -9.57 16.32
N PRO A 287 -4.14 -10.41 15.34
CA PRO A 287 -4.40 -11.83 15.37
C PRO A 287 -3.37 -12.56 16.26
N ASN A 288 -3.71 -13.73 16.78
CA ASN A 288 -2.74 -14.56 17.50
C ASN A 288 -1.84 -15.33 16.52
N VAL A 289 -0.91 -14.63 15.89
CA VAL A 289 0.02 -15.17 14.91
C VAL A 289 1.47 -14.95 15.34
N LYS A 290 2.33 -15.91 15.03
CA LYS A 290 3.77 -15.73 15.17
C LYS A 290 4.29 -14.92 13.98
N SER A 291 4.50 -13.65 14.20
CA SER A 291 5.09 -12.70 13.26
C SER A 291 5.98 -11.72 14.01
N SER A 292 6.95 -11.15 13.32
CA SER A 292 7.85 -10.13 13.88
C SER A 292 7.54 -8.73 13.39
N TYR A 293 6.54 -8.53 12.50
CA TYR A 293 6.26 -7.26 11.85
C TYR A 293 4.80 -6.81 12.01
N ALA A 294 4.55 -5.55 11.76
CA ALA A 294 3.26 -4.96 11.46
C ALA A 294 3.19 -4.65 9.96
N LEU A 295 1.99 -4.37 9.44
CA LEU A 295 1.78 -4.03 8.04
C LEU A 295 0.58 -3.08 7.90
N GLU A 296 0.73 -2.10 7.06
CA GLU A 296 -0.19 -1.00 6.82
C GLU A 296 -1.48 -1.38 6.09
N THR A 297 -1.88 -2.64 6.06
CA THR A 297 -3.06 -3.08 5.29
C THR A 297 -4.18 -2.03 5.29
N GLN A 298 -4.60 -1.61 4.09
CA GLN A 298 -5.40 -0.40 3.89
C GLN A 298 -6.65 -0.35 4.79
N THR A 299 -6.88 0.76 5.46
CA THR A 299 -7.96 1.04 6.43
C THR A 299 -7.89 0.27 7.75
N ARG A 300 -7.10 -0.79 7.86
CA ARG A 300 -7.01 -1.63 9.06
C ARG A 300 -5.65 -2.33 9.13
N PRO A 301 -4.60 -1.61 9.57
CA PRO A 301 -3.28 -2.18 9.73
C PRO A 301 -3.25 -3.45 10.58
N PHE A 302 -2.39 -4.37 10.16
CA PHE A 302 -2.03 -5.59 10.88
C PHE A 302 -0.94 -5.28 11.90
N TYR A 303 -1.11 -5.80 13.13
CA TYR A 303 -0.09 -5.71 14.16
C TYR A 303 0.24 -7.09 14.72
N SER A 304 1.53 -7.43 14.74
CA SER A 304 1.98 -8.64 15.44
C SER A 304 1.78 -8.51 16.96
N PRO A 305 1.38 -9.57 17.66
CA PRO A 305 1.40 -9.60 19.13
C PRO A 305 2.77 -9.25 19.73
N ALA A 306 3.86 -9.56 19.01
CA ALA A 306 5.23 -9.27 19.44
C ALA A 306 5.49 -7.76 19.61
N SER A 307 4.75 -6.91 18.91
CA SER A 307 4.87 -5.44 19.02
C SER A 307 4.47 -4.89 20.38
N PHE A 308 3.78 -5.68 21.23
CA PHE A 308 3.20 -5.26 22.50
C PHE A 308 3.78 -5.99 23.71
N THR A 309 4.81 -6.80 23.54
CA THR A 309 5.45 -7.58 24.63
C THR A 309 6.21 -6.70 25.63
N SER A 310 6.68 -5.53 25.20
CA SER A 310 7.40 -4.56 26.07
C SER A 310 6.47 -3.49 26.67
N GLY A 311 5.15 -3.66 26.56
CA GLY A 311 4.13 -2.69 26.97
C GLY A 311 3.49 -1.95 25.80
N GLY A 312 2.63 -0.98 26.10
CA GLY A 312 1.96 -0.17 25.08
C GLY A 312 2.95 0.66 24.25
N ASN A 313 2.78 0.63 22.93
CA ASN A 313 3.63 1.37 21.99
C ASN A 313 2.79 2.03 20.90
N GLN A 314 2.51 3.33 21.05
CA GLN A 314 1.79 4.11 20.06
C GLN A 314 2.62 4.41 18.81
N GLN A 315 3.97 4.31 18.91
CA GLN A 315 4.85 4.63 17.79
C GLN A 315 4.63 3.69 16.60
N ILE A 316 4.36 2.40 16.85
CA ILE A 316 4.02 1.46 15.77
C ILE A 316 2.65 1.80 15.15
N VAL A 317 1.68 2.22 15.96
CA VAL A 317 0.35 2.60 15.46
C VAL A 317 0.43 3.87 14.58
N VAL A 318 1.26 4.83 14.99
CA VAL A 318 1.52 6.04 14.19
C VAL A 318 2.17 5.70 12.85
N HIS A 319 3.14 4.77 12.85
CA HIS A 319 3.82 4.32 11.65
C HIS A 319 2.82 3.72 10.64
N GLU A 320 2.09 2.68 11.05
CA GLU A 320 1.12 2.01 10.17
C GLU A 320 -0.02 2.93 9.72
N LEU A 321 -0.46 3.86 10.57
CA LEU A 321 -1.47 4.82 10.17
C LEU A 321 -0.95 5.90 9.22
N ALA A 322 0.34 6.28 9.31
CA ALA A 322 0.94 7.23 8.38
C ALA A 322 1.01 6.67 6.95
N HIS A 323 1.22 5.36 6.83
CA HIS A 323 1.18 4.68 5.55
C HIS A 323 -0.15 4.85 4.80
N GLN A 324 -1.26 5.08 5.49
CA GLN A 324 -2.54 5.33 4.83
C GLN A 324 -2.46 6.52 3.84
N TRP A 325 -1.56 7.49 4.09
CA TRP A 325 -1.24 8.58 3.15
C TRP A 325 -0.03 8.26 2.27
N PHE A 326 1.04 7.67 2.85
CA PHE A 326 2.35 7.42 2.21
C PHE A 326 2.59 5.90 2.10
N GLY A 327 2.19 5.30 1.00
CA GLY A 327 2.20 3.84 0.76
C GLY A 327 0.87 3.37 0.18
N ASP A 328 -0.24 3.63 0.89
CA ASP A 328 -1.56 3.16 0.48
C ASP A 328 -2.22 4.11 -0.52
N SER A 329 -2.41 5.37 -0.12
CA SER A 329 -3.02 6.36 -1.01
C SER A 329 -2.05 6.79 -2.12
N VAL A 330 -0.82 7.13 -1.77
CA VAL A 330 0.26 7.40 -2.71
C VAL A 330 1.24 6.23 -2.62
N SER A 331 1.13 5.26 -3.51
CA SER A 331 1.97 4.05 -3.51
C SER A 331 3.21 4.21 -4.37
N VAL A 332 4.17 3.33 -4.22
CA VAL A 332 5.37 3.28 -5.05
C VAL A 332 5.03 2.97 -6.52
N LYS A 333 5.85 3.48 -7.44
CA LYS A 333 5.83 3.08 -8.85
C LYS A 333 6.64 1.82 -9.11
N ASP A 334 7.65 1.62 -8.31
CA ASP A 334 8.61 0.53 -8.39
C ASP A 334 9.09 0.29 -6.95
N TRP A 335 9.28 -0.93 -6.55
CA TRP A 335 9.66 -1.27 -5.17
C TRP A 335 11.01 -0.69 -4.73
N ARG A 336 11.86 -0.27 -5.67
CA ARG A 336 13.07 0.52 -5.32
C ARG A 336 12.75 1.86 -4.67
N ASP A 337 11.56 2.40 -4.89
CA ASP A 337 11.11 3.68 -4.37
C ASP A 337 10.53 3.59 -2.93
N ILE A 338 10.69 2.47 -2.23
CA ILE A 338 10.11 2.17 -0.91
C ILE A 338 10.35 3.26 0.15
N TRP A 339 11.37 4.08 -0.01
CA TRP A 339 11.60 5.22 0.87
C TRP A 339 10.42 6.19 0.94
N VAL A 340 9.63 6.34 -0.14
CA VAL A 340 8.45 7.23 -0.14
C VAL A 340 7.32 6.70 0.75
N ASN A 341 7.39 5.45 1.17
CA ASN A 341 6.54 4.85 2.19
C ASN A 341 7.24 4.97 3.56
N GLU A 342 8.34 4.27 3.76
CA GLU A 342 8.97 4.01 5.05
C GLU A 342 9.63 5.23 5.69
N GLY A 343 10.29 6.05 4.88
CA GLY A 343 10.90 7.28 5.36
C GLY A 343 9.87 8.25 5.95
N PHE A 344 8.69 8.33 5.33
CA PHE A 344 7.60 9.20 5.78
C PHE A 344 6.88 8.64 6.99
N ALA A 345 6.63 7.34 7.05
CA ALA A 345 6.02 6.69 8.20
C ALA A 345 6.92 6.80 9.45
N THR A 346 8.23 6.60 9.30
CA THR A 346 9.20 6.84 10.37
C THR A 346 9.23 8.31 10.79
N TYR A 347 9.17 9.24 9.84
CA TYR A 347 9.14 10.66 10.16
C TYR A 347 7.83 11.06 10.87
N ALA A 348 6.72 10.41 10.56
CA ALA A 348 5.46 10.59 11.30
C ALA A 348 5.60 10.19 12.78
N GLN A 349 6.34 9.13 13.09
CA GLN A 349 6.68 8.78 14.49
C GLN A 349 7.45 9.90 15.19
N TRP A 350 8.36 10.56 14.48
CA TRP A 350 9.12 11.69 15.03
C TRP A 350 8.25 12.92 15.27
N LEU A 351 7.32 13.21 14.36
CA LEU A 351 6.33 14.29 14.54
C LEU A 351 5.35 13.98 15.69
N TRP A 352 4.99 12.71 15.87
CA TRP A 352 4.16 12.29 17.00
C TRP A 352 4.91 12.44 18.34
N SER A 353 6.19 12.09 18.38
CA SER A 353 7.07 12.34 19.53
C SER A 353 7.11 13.84 19.89
N GLU A 354 7.19 14.71 18.88
CA GLU A 354 7.16 16.17 19.05
C GLU A 354 5.83 16.63 19.64
N LYS A 355 4.68 16.09 19.13
CA LYS A 355 3.34 16.35 19.66
C LYS A 355 3.19 15.93 21.13
N GLU A 356 3.73 14.76 21.50
CA GLU A 356 3.63 14.21 22.87
C GLU A 356 4.66 14.83 23.84
N GLY A 357 5.58 15.70 23.37
CA GLY A 357 6.64 16.29 24.19
C GLY A 357 7.71 15.28 24.65
N GLU A 358 7.89 14.19 23.88
CA GLU A 358 8.86 13.12 24.15
C GLU A 358 10.20 13.30 23.40
N GLY A 359 10.36 14.40 22.69
CA GLY A 359 11.50 14.78 21.86
C GLY A 359 11.06 15.28 20.49
N THR A 360 11.73 16.33 20.01
CA THR A 360 11.43 16.93 18.69
C THR A 360 11.97 16.07 17.55
N ALA A 361 11.41 16.20 16.35
CA ALA A 361 11.92 15.56 15.15
C ALA A 361 13.39 15.96 14.87
N GLN A 362 13.76 17.20 15.19
CA GLN A 362 15.15 17.66 15.10
C GLN A 362 16.09 16.89 16.06
N GLU A 363 15.70 16.72 17.32
CA GLU A 363 16.49 15.96 18.30
C GLU A 363 16.65 14.50 17.90
N LEU A 364 15.61 13.88 17.35
CA LEU A 364 15.66 12.52 16.84
C LEU A 364 16.58 12.41 15.62
N ALA A 365 16.52 13.35 14.68
CA ALA A 365 17.43 13.38 13.54
C ALA A 365 18.89 13.58 13.97
N GLU A 366 19.15 14.50 14.88
CA GLU A 366 20.49 14.72 15.45
C GLU A 366 21.00 13.49 16.19
N TYR A 367 20.14 12.82 16.94
CA TYR A 367 20.49 11.60 17.64
C TYR A 367 20.86 10.48 16.66
N VAL A 368 20.04 10.19 15.65
CA VAL A 368 20.35 9.18 14.62
C VAL A 368 21.65 9.54 13.88
N TYR A 369 21.78 10.80 13.44
CA TYR A 369 22.96 11.23 12.73
C TYR A 369 24.24 11.09 13.53
N ASN A 370 24.24 11.48 14.82
CA ASN A 370 25.44 11.49 15.65
C ASN A 370 25.77 10.13 16.29
N SER A 371 24.76 9.28 16.54
CA SER A 371 24.96 7.97 17.19
C SER A 371 25.53 6.90 16.25
N VAL A 372 25.43 7.07 14.93
CA VAL A 372 25.93 6.10 13.95
C VAL A 372 27.30 6.56 13.41
N PRO A 373 28.39 5.80 13.64
CA PRO A 373 29.73 6.11 13.10
C PRO A 373 29.74 6.21 11.57
N ALA A 374 30.65 7.00 11.03
CA ALA A 374 30.67 7.28 9.58
C ALA A 374 31.05 6.06 8.72
N ASP A 375 31.78 5.11 9.26
CA ASP A 375 32.19 3.85 8.63
C ASP A 375 31.16 2.72 8.76
N ASN A 376 30.05 2.95 9.47
CA ASN A 376 29.00 1.96 9.66
C ASN A 376 28.25 1.66 8.34
N ASP A 377 27.90 0.41 8.11
CA ASP A 377 27.19 -0.06 6.92
C ASP A 377 25.81 0.60 6.72
N PHE A 378 25.21 1.13 7.79
CA PHE A 378 24.01 1.95 7.73
C PHE A 378 24.11 3.10 6.70
N TRP A 379 25.29 3.73 6.59
CA TRP A 379 25.50 4.83 5.64
C TRP A 379 25.78 4.37 4.21
N LYS A 380 26.08 3.07 4.01
CA LYS A 380 26.29 2.50 2.67
C LYS A 380 25.00 2.18 1.95
N VAL A 381 23.91 1.95 2.69
CA VAL A 381 22.57 1.76 2.10
C VAL A 381 22.07 3.08 1.55
N LYS A 382 21.55 3.05 0.34
CA LYS A 382 20.96 4.20 -0.35
C LYS A 382 19.44 4.15 -0.20
N PRO A 383 18.79 4.95 0.65
CA PRO A 383 17.33 4.85 0.84
C PRO A 383 16.52 5.04 -0.44
N GLY A 384 17.04 5.78 -1.42
CA GLY A 384 16.38 6.03 -2.70
C GLY A 384 16.53 4.90 -3.73
N ASP A 385 17.34 3.87 -3.44
CA ASP A 385 17.51 2.65 -4.22
C ASP A 385 18.32 1.64 -3.37
N PRO A 386 17.69 0.99 -2.38
CA PRO A 386 18.39 0.17 -1.39
C PRO A 386 18.87 -1.17 -1.93
N GLY A 387 18.31 -1.66 -3.03
CA GLY A 387 18.44 -3.02 -3.55
C GLY A 387 17.41 -3.96 -2.93
N ALA A 388 16.92 -4.94 -3.69
CA ALA A 388 15.84 -5.85 -3.29
C ALA A 388 16.07 -6.52 -1.92
N ASN A 389 17.29 -6.98 -1.64
CA ASN A 389 17.63 -7.62 -0.36
C ASN A 389 17.77 -6.66 0.82
N ARG A 390 17.70 -5.36 0.61
CA ARG A 390 17.85 -4.30 1.62
C ARG A 390 16.70 -3.31 1.62
N GLN A 391 15.59 -3.66 0.99
CA GLN A 391 14.39 -2.83 0.87
C GLN A 391 13.88 -2.38 2.25
N PHE A 392 13.90 -3.24 3.23
CA PHE A 392 13.49 -2.97 4.62
C PHE A 392 14.69 -2.79 5.57
N ASP A 393 15.83 -2.31 5.05
CA ASP A 393 16.98 -1.99 5.88
C ASP A 393 16.70 -0.76 6.74
N ARG A 394 17.17 -0.77 8.00
CA ARG A 394 17.03 0.35 8.94
C ARG A 394 17.40 1.72 8.34
N ALA A 395 18.29 1.76 7.37
CA ALA A 395 18.68 3.02 6.74
C ALA A 395 17.54 3.60 5.88
N VAL A 396 16.69 2.78 5.26
CA VAL A 396 15.52 3.26 4.50
C VAL A 396 14.60 4.03 5.42
N TYR A 397 14.37 3.54 6.63
CA TYR A 397 13.57 4.14 7.68
C TYR A 397 14.26 5.37 8.29
N ASN A 398 15.32 5.16 9.03
CA ASN A 398 15.93 6.19 9.86
C ASN A 398 16.73 7.24 9.08
N ARG A 399 17.62 6.82 8.16
CA ARG A 399 18.32 7.76 7.29
C ARG A 399 17.34 8.45 6.34
N GLY A 400 16.30 7.72 5.93
CA GLY A 400 15.18 8.27 5.17
C GLY A 400 14.43 9.38 5.91
N ALA A 401 14.15 9.18 7.20
CA ALA A 401 13.53 10.20 8.04
C ALA A 401 14.48 11.38 8.31
N VAL A 402 15.79 11.15 8.47
CA VAL A 402 16.78 12.25 8.56
C VAL A 402 16.78 13.08 7.27
N ALA A 403 16.61 12.47 6.09
CA ALA A 403 16.51 13.19 4.82
C ALA A 403 15.30 14.15 4.81
N LEU A 404 14.16 13.74 5.38
CA LEU A 404 12.97 14.59 5.53
C LEU A 404 13.20 15.74 6.53
N GLN A 405 13.92 15.48 7.64
CA GLN A 405 14.33 16.57 8.55
C GLN A 405 15.30 17.54 7.87
N ALA A 406 16.24 17.04 7.07
CA ALA A 406 17.13 17.88 6.29
C ALA A 406 16.36 18.75 5.26
N LEU A 407 15.32 18.22 4.64
CA LEU A 407 14.40 18.98 3.82
C LEU A 407 13.69 20.06 4.64
N ARG A 408 13.07 19.71 5.80
CA ARG A 408 12.39 20.65 6.70
C ARG A 408 13.31 21.80 7.11
N ASN A 409 14.55 21.47 7.49
CA ASN A 409 15.55 22.46 7.85
C ASN A 409 15.92 23.39 6.69
N THR A 410 15.91 22.87 5.46
CA THR A 410 16.27 23.65 4.26
C THR A 410 15.15 24.58 3.79
N VAL A 411 13.89 24.10 3.81
CA VAL A 411 12.76 24.86 3.27
C VAL A 411 11.97 25.63 4.35
N GLY A 412 12.15 25.27 5.63
CA GLY A 412 11.43 25.82 6.79
C GLY A 412 10.06 25.14 7.00
N ASP A 413 9.58 25.19 8.24
CA ASP A 413 8.36 24.47 8.69
C ASP A 413 7.14 24.72 7.81
N LYS A 414 6.83 25.99 7.57
CA LYS A 414 5.64 26.37 6.78
C LYS A 414 5.63 25.71 5.40
N THR A 415 6.77 25.75 4.70
CA THR A 415 6.91 25.18 3.36
C THR A 415 6.91 23.66 3.43
N PHE A 416 7.61 23.06 4.41
CA PHE A 416 7.68 21.63 4.60
C PHE A 416 6.28 21.00 4.82
N PHE A 417 5.50 21.51 5.76
CA PHE A 417 4.16 20.98 6.01
C PHE A 417 3.19 21.25 4.85
N ALA A 418 3.39 22.35 4.11
CA ALA A 418 2.64 22.56 2.87
C ALA A 418 2.98 21.51 1.80
N ILE A 419 4.26 21.15 1.65
CA ILE A 419 4.71 20.08 0.75
C ILE A 419 4.03 18.76 1.12
N LEU A 420 4.04 18.34 2.40
CA LEU A 420 3.44 17.08 2.82
C LEU A 420 1.95 17.02 2.47
N LYS A 421 1.18 18.06 2.82
CA LYS A 421 -0.26 18.13 2.54
C LYS A 421 -0.59 18.14 1.05
N GLN A 422 0.14 18.91 0.27
CA GLN A 422 -0.07 19.00 -1.17
C GLN A 422 0.31 17.71 -1.87
N TRP A 423 1.42 17.08 -1.46
CA TRP A 423 1.86 15.81 -2.00
C TRP A 423 0.79 14.72 -1.90
N THR A 424 0.26 14.50 -0.71
CA THR A 424 -0.77 13.48 -0.47
C THR A 424 -2.11 13.81 -1.12
N THR A 425 -2.40 15.10 -1.35
CA THR A 425 -3.65 15.53 -1.97
C THR A 425 -3.58 15.45 -3.50
N GLU A 426 -2.48 15.94 -4.10
CA GLU A 426 -2.32 16.00 -5.56
C GLU A 426 -2.03 14.61 -6.17
N ASN A 427 -1.36 13.73 -5.42
CA ASN A 427 -1.04 12.36 -5.86
C ASN A 427 -1.99 11.29 -5.29
N ARG A 428 -3.11 11.71 -4.70
CA ARG A 428 -4.06 10.83 -4.03
C ARG A 428 -4.51 9.69 -4.95
N TYR A 429 -4.40 8.46 -4.44
CA TYR A 429 -4.70 7.19 -5.12
C TYR A 429 -3.81 6.87 -6.33
N GLY A 430 -2.76 7.64 -6.53
CA GLY A 430 -1.78 7.42 -7.60
C GLY A 430 -0.54 6.68 -7.12
N ASN A 431 0.45 6.66 -8.00
CA ASN A 431 1.76 6.06 -7.76
C ASN A 431 2.86 7.10 -7.97
N ALA A 432 3.91 7.03 -7.16
CA ALA A 432 5.00 7.98 -7.22
C ALA A 432 6.36 7.33 -7.00
N SER A 433 7.39 7.95 -7.57
CA SER A 433 8.79 7.63 -7.34
C SER A 433 9.45 8.64 -6.41
N VAL A 434 10.66 8.30 -5.91
CA VAL A 434 11.52 9.26 -5.19
C VAL A 434 11.76 10.52 -6.03
N GLN A 435 12.00 10.36 -7.33
CA GLN A 435 12.24 11.48 -8.24
C GLN A 435 11.02 12.39 -8.42
N ASP A 436 9.81 11.82 -8.37
CA ASP A 436 8.58 12.62 -8.41
C ASP A 436 8.46 13.49 -7.16
N PHE A 437 8.77 12.95 -5.96
CA PHE A 437 8.78 13.72 -4.73
C PHE A 437 9.84 14.84 -4.73
N VAL A 438 11.04 14.57 -5.26
CA VAL A 438 12.09 15.59 -5.41
C VAL A 438 11.60 16.75 -6.26
N LYS A 439 11.10 16.46 -7.48
CA LYS A 439 10.58 17.48 -8.41
C LYS A 439 9.41 18.27 -7.81
N PHE A 440 8.51 17.56 -7.11
CA PHE A 440 7.38 18.18 -6.43
C PHE A 440 7.85 19.17 -5.36
N SER A 441 8.81 18.75 -4.52
CA SER A 441 9.37 19.58 -3.44
C SER A 441 10.13 20.80 -3.99
N GLU A 442 10.85 20.66 -5.11
CA GLU A 442 11.50 21.78 -5.78
C GLU A 442 10.47 22.81 -6.30
N LYS A 443 9.41 22.32 -6.96
CA LYS A 443 8.31 23.17 -7.45
C LYS A 443 7.62 23.91 -6.31
N ALA A 444 7.28 23.21 -5.23
CA ALA A 444 6.55 23.77 -4.10
C ALA A 444 7.38 24.78 -3.27
N SER A 445 8.70 24.54 -3.16
CA SER A 445 9.59 25.41 -2.36
C SER A 445 10.26 26.51 -3.17
N GLY A 446 10.32 26.41 -4.48
CA GLY A 446 11.12 27.27 -5.36
C GLY A 446 12.64 27.11 -5.18
N LYS A 447 13.09 26.05 -4.50
CA LYS A 447 14.51 25.78 -4.23
C LYS A 447 15.00 24.60 -5.08
N LYS A 448 16.30 24.58 -5.38
CA LYS A 448 16.97 23.40 -5.96
C LYS A 448 17.28 22.41 -4.83
N LEU A 449 16.60 21.29 -4.80
CA LEU A 449 16.68 20.28 -3.73
C LEU A 449 17.33 18.96 -4.19
N ALA A 450 17.50 18.76 -5.51
CA ALA A 450 18.15 17.57 -6.04
C ALA A 450 19.51 17.25 -5.38
N PRO A 451 20.44 18.22 -5.13
CA PRO A 451 21.71 17.93 -4.46
C PRO A 451 21.53 17.47 -2.99
N LEU A 452 20.50 17.97 -2.30
CA LEU A 452 20.18 17.54 -0.93
C LEU A 452 19.73 16.08 -0.94
N PHE A 453 18.77 15.73 -1.80
CA PHE A 453 18.25 14.37 -1.90
C PHE A 453 19.31 13.41 -2.43
N ASP A 454 20.15 13.81 -3.40
CA ASP A 454 21.28 12.99 -3.83
C ASP A 454 22.17 12.63 -2.65
N THR A 455 22.55 13.62 -1.83
CA THR A 455 23.40 13.43 -0.67
C THR A 455 22.78 12.47 0.37
N TRP A 456 21.51 12.62 0.67
CA TRP A 456 20.85 11.83 1.72
C TRP A 456 20.32 10.49 1.28
N LEU A 457 19.90 10.35 0.02
CA LEU A 457 19.21 9.15 -0.47
C LEU A 457 20.03 8.28 -1.40
N PHE A 458 21.02 8.84 -2.11
CA PHE A 458 21.74 8.10 -3.17
C PHE A 458 23.26 7.96 -2.96
N GLN A 459 23.88 8.75 -2.06
CA GLN A 459 25.28 8.59 -1.77
C GLN A 459 25.51 7.48 -0.72
N PRO A 460 26.46 6.53 -0.97
CA PRO A 460 26.74 5.42 -0.05
C PRO A 460 27.71 5.83 1.08
N SER A 461 27.48 6.98 1.70
CA SER A 461 28.33 7.54 2.75
C SER A 461 27.53 8.43 3.69
N LYS A 462 28.06 8.64 4.90
CA LYS A 462 27.51 9.60 5.85
C LYS A 462 27.65 11.02 5.28
N PRO A 463 26.54 11.78 5.14
CA PRO A 463 26.64 13.20 4.81
C PRO A 463 27.52 13.96 5.78
N SER A 464 28.30 14.93 5.30
CA SER A 464 29.26 15.67 6.16
C SER A 464 28.59 16.50 7.24
N THR A 465 27.38 16.99 6.98
CA THR A 465 26.60 17.81 7.93
C THR A 465 25.11 17.55 7.78
N LEU A 466 24.38 17.60 8.90
CA LEU A 466 22.93 17.76 8.91
C LEU A 466 22.66 19.28 8.77
N PRO A 467 21.83 19.73 7.79
CA PRO A 467 21.49 21.15 7.67
C PRO A 467 20.90 21.70 8.97
N ALA A 468 21.31 22.89 9.37
CA ALA A 468 20.71 23.56 10.53
C ALA A 468 19.31 24.07 10.18
N PRO A 469 18.38 24.17 11.15
CA PRO A 469 17.06 24.74 10.93
C PRO A 469 17.12 26.13 10.29
N ALA A 470 16.25 26.40 9.32
CA ALA A 470 16.16 27.66 8.62
C ALA A 470 16.03 28.85 9.62
N GLY A 471 16.86 29.88 9.45
CA GLY A 471 16.88 31.04 10.33
C GLY A 471 17.75 30.88 11.60
N THR A 472 18.41 29.76 11.79
CA THR A 472 19.32 29.54 12.94
C THR A 472 20.67 30.18 12.68
N ALA A 473 21.19 30.97 13.63
CA ALA A 473 22.52 31.55 13.53
C ALA A 473 23.62 30.48 13.52
N PRO A 474 24.68 30.60 12.67
CA PRO A 474 25.73 29.59 12.52
C PRO A 474 26.40 29.12 13.83
N ALA A 475 26.54 30.00 14.81
CA ALA A 475 27.14 29.69 16.11
C ALA A 475 26.27 28.76 16.99
N LYS A 476 24.93 28.79 16.86
CA LYS A 476 24.03 27.87 17.55
C LYS A 476 24.01 26.49 16.89
N ALA A 477 24.07 26.43 15.56
CA ALA A 477 24.12 25.19 14.77
C ALA A 477 25.37 24.36 15.12
N ALA A 478 26.57 25.01 15.26
CA ALA A 478 27.81 24.33 15.61
C ALA A 478 27.84 23.78 17.05
N LYS A 479 27.04 24.33 17.96
CA LYS A 479 26.98 23.91 19.37
C LYS A 479 26.05 22.71 19.57
N SER A 480 24.95 22.62 18.81
CA SER A 480 24.01 21.49 18.78
C SER A 480 24.70 20.19 18.35
N LEU A 481 25.58 20.25 17.34
CA LEU A 481 26.29 19.09 16.81
C LEU A 481 27.43 18.56 17.71
N LYS A 482 27.87 19.30 18.74
CA LYS A 482 29.00 18.94 19.59
C LYS A 482 28.63 18.43 20.99
N ALA A 483 27.42 18.60 21.46
CA ALA A 483 26.96 18.06 22.74
C ALA A 483 26.73 16.55 22.60
N GLY A 484 27.18 15.74 23.55
CA GLY A 484 26.86 14.33 23.63
C GLY A 484 25.32 14.17 23.58
N VAL A 485 24.81 13.65 22.50
CA VAL A 485 23.35 13.65 22.24
C VAL A 485 22.72 12.57 23.12
N THR A 486 21.92 12.99 24.08
CA THR A 486 21.08 12.09 24.88
C THR A 486 19.93 11.60 24.03
N ALA A 487 19.64 10.31 24.09
CA ALA A 487 18.49 9.75 23.36
C ALA A 487 17.19 10.44 23.80
N PRO A 488 16.35 10.95 22.86
CA PRO A 488 15.03 11.46 23.18
C PRO A 488 14.17 10.42 23.91
N LYS A 489 13.21 10.85 24.72
CA LYS A 489 12.38 9.95 25.55
C LYS A 489 11.63 8.90 24.72
N SER A 490 11.18 9.28 23.53
CA SER A 490 10.48 8.39 22.60
C SER A 490 11.38 7.35 21.92
N TRP A 491 12.72 7.57 21.92
CA TRP A 491 13.63 6.78 21.08
C TRP A 491 13.52 5.27 21.31
N LYS A 492 13.41 4.83 22.57
CA LYS A 492 13.27 3.41 22.87
C LYS A 492 11.98 2.83 22.26
N LYS A 493 10.85 3.54 22.36
CA LYS A 493 9.56 3.12 21.78
C LYS A 493 9.63 3.06 20.26
N ILE A 494 10.30 4.03 19.62
CA ILE A 494 10.55 4.06 18.17
C ILE A 494 11.39 2.85 17.75
N GLN A 495 12.48 2.56 18.46
CA GLN A 495 13.30 1.38 18.18
C GLN A 495 12.54 0.05 18.37
N ASP A 496 11.68 -0.04 19.38
CA ASP A 496 10.87 -1.22 19.61
C ASP A 496 9.82 -1.39 18.46
N ALA A 497 9.27 -0.28 17.95
CA ALA A 497 8.42 -0.29 16.75
C ALA A 497 9.21 -0.73 15.51
N GLU A 498 10.38 -0.17 15.25
CA GLU A 498 11.24 -0.54 14.12
C GLU A 498 11.64 -2.03 14.11
N ARG A 499 11.83 -2.64 15.27
CA ARG A 499 12.10 -4.09 15.34
C ARG A 499 10.91 -4.91 14.88
N ALA A 500 9.72 -4.37 15.04
CA ALA A 500 8.47 -4.97 14.59
C ALA A 500 8.18 -4.73 13.10
N HIS A 501 9.04 -4.03 12.35
CA HIS A 501 8.96 -3.85 10.89
C HIS A 501 10.05 -4.63 10.13
N ARG A 502 10.86 -5.44 10.80
CA ARG A 502 11.87 -6.23 10.10
C ARG A 502 11.26 -7.52 9.58
N HIS A 503 11.02 -7.54 8.30
CA HIS A 503 10.58 -8.70 7.51
C HIS A 503 11.69 -9.77 7.38
#